data_638d52d9af5612e1b82aebc9888037ce
#
_entry.id   638d52d9af5612e1b82aebc9888037ce
#
_cell.length_a   1.000
_cell.length_b   1.000
_cell.length_c   1.000
_cell.angle_alpha   90.00
_cell.angle_beta   90.00
_cell.angle_gamma   90.00
#
_symmetry.space_group_name_H-M   'P 1'
#
loop_
_entity.id
_entity.type
_entity.pdbx_description
1 polymer ?
#
loop_
_entity_poly.entity_id
_entity_poly.type
_entity_poly.pdbx_seq_one_letter_code
_entity_poly.pdbx_strand_id
1 'polypeptide(L)'
;MRHQKKTIKLGRKAEHRKALLANQVCSLIEHQRIKTTLAKAKAVRPLAEKMVTLGKKGSIHARRTALSTLRQKNAVKKLFDDIASRSADRNGGYTRIVRLGQRKSDSAPMAFIEWVDAAEVVEEKPAEEKKAKRKEPEQSAKQKEPTPKPEEPAIEEKETVPAPTEEPKPKKRKWFGRKSAEPEK
;
A
#
# COMPACT_ATOMS: atom_id res chain seq x y z
N MET A 1 -8.88 -2.04 39.89
CA MET A 1 -10.07 -1.47 39.20
C MET A 1 -9.74 -1.19 37.72
N ARG A 2 -10.62 -1.54 36.78
CA ARG A 2 -10.50 -1.14 35.38
C ARG A 2 -11.24 0.15 35.18
N HIS A 3 -10.54 1.29 35.22
CA HIS A 3 -11.12 2.57 34.89
C HIS A 3 -11.42 2.62 33.39
N GLN A 4 -12.65 2.41 32.98
CA GLN A 4 -13.30 2.63 31.67
C GLN A 4 -12.35 2.92 30.46
N LYS A 5 -11.31 2.13 30.26
CA LYS A 5 -10.42 2.30 29.08
C LYS A 5 -11.22 2.01 27.82
N LYS A 6 -11.67 3.04 27.13
CA LYS A 6 -12.41 2.97 25.85
C LYS A 6 -11.52 2.52 24.66
N THR A 7 -10.63 1.58 24.87
CA THR A 7 -9.77 1.09 23.79
C THR A 7 -10.56 0.09 22.95
N ILE A 8 -10.79 0.43 21.68
CA ILE A 8 -11.46 -0.45 20.71
C ILE A 8 -10.52 -1.59 20.36
N LYS A 9 -10.82 -2.81 20.83
CA LYS A 9 -9.95 -3.99 20.64
C LYS A 9 -10.06 -4.61 19.24
N LEU A 10 -11.16 -4.42 18.53
CA LEU A 10 -11.44 -4.93 17.17
C LEU A 10 -11.30 -6.47 17.05
N GLY A 11 -11.51 -7.22 18.15
CA GLY A 11 -11.35 -8.68 18.15
C GLY A 11 -9.93 -9.18 17.84
N ARG A 12 -8.86 -8.36 18.05
CA ARG A 12 -7.50 -8.67 17.65
C ARG A 12 -6.50 -8.61 18.81
N LYS A 13 -5.45 -9.42 18.73
CA LYS A 13 -4.27 -9.32 19.61
C LYS A 13 -3.61 -7.93 19.44
N ALA A 14 -2.86 -7.47 20.45
CA ALA A 14 -2.31 -6.12 20.49
C ALA A 14 -1.43 -5.79 19.29
N GLU A 15 -0.56 -6.70 18.89
CA GLU A 15 0.37 -6.53 17.76
C GLU A 15 -0.37 -6.44 16.43
N HIS A 16 -1.30 -7.37 16.17
CA HIS A 16 -2.12 -7.37 14.97
C HIS A 16 -2.99 -6.11 14.88
N ARG A 17 -3.51 -5.60 16.01
CA ARG A 17 -4.25 -4.35 16.04
C ARG A 17 -3.37 -3.14 15.71
N LYS A 18 -2.13 -3.08 16.25
CA LYS A 18 -1.17 -2.03 15.92
C LYS A 18 -0.84 -2.04 14.42
N ALA A 19 -0.54 -3.20 13.85
CA ALA A 19 -0.25 -3.35 12.43
C ALA A 19 -1.44 -2.94 11.54
N LEU A 20 -2.67 -3.37 11.90
CA LEU A 20 -3.88 -2.99 11.16
C LEU A 20 -4.08 -1.48 11.14
N LEU A 21 -3.93 -0.81 12.29
CA LEU A 21 -4.10 0.64 12.38
C LEU A 21 -3.01 1.38 11.60
N ALA A 22 -1.76 0.92 11.68
CA ALA A 22 -0.65 1.48 10.90
C ALA A 22 -0.91 1.37 9.39
N ASN A 23 -1.29 0.19 8.90
CA ASN A 23 -1.60 -0.01 7.48
C ASN A 23 -2.78 0.86 7.02
N GLN A 24 -3.84 1.00 7.82
CA GLN A 24 -4.95 1.87 7.46
C GLN A 24 -4.56 3.35 7.42
N VAL A 25 -3.65 3.81 8.29
CA VAL A 25 -3.11 5.18 8.21
C VAL A 25 -2.23 5.34 6.96
N CYS A 26 -1.41 4.35 6.61
CA CYS A 26 -0.63 4.39 5.37
C CYS A 26 -1.53 4.49 4.14
N SER A 27 -2.57 3.64 4.05
CA SER A 27 -3.56 3.72 2.96
C SER A 27 -4.30 5.07 2.94
N LEU A 28 -4.59 5.66 4.11
CA LEU A 28 -5.21 6.98 4.19
C LEU A 28 -4.27 8.10 3.68
N ILE A 29 -2.96 7.98 3.93
CA ILE A 29 -1.95 8.91 3.42
C ILE A 29 -1.81 8.79 1.90
N GLU A 30 -1.86 7.57 1.37
CA GLU A 30 -1.71 7.29 -0.06
C GLU A 30 -2.93 7.77 -0.87
N HIS A 31 -4.12 7.39 -0.42
CA HIS A 31 -5.38 7.61 -1.15
C HIS A 31 -6.21 8.80 -0.68
N GLN A 32 -5.80 9.49 0.39
CA GLN A 32 -6.47 10.63 1.01
C GLN A 32 -7.86 10.34 1.58
N ARG A 33 -8.60 9.36 1.06
CA ARG A 33 -9.92 8.91 1.46
C ARG A 33 -9.99 7.39 1.38
N ILE A 34 -10.43 6.71 2.43
CA ILE A 34 -10.61 5.26 2.44
C ILE A 34 -11.98 4.85 2.97
N LYS A 35 -12.56 3.79 2.38
CA LYS A 35 -13.81 3.17 2.82
C LYS A 35 -13.51 2.04 3.79
N THR A 36 -14.07 2.08 5.00
CA THR A 36 -13.86 1.05 6.02
C THR A 36 -15.08 0.93 6.95
N THR A 37 -15.03 0.00 7.91
CA THR A 37 -16.13 -0.08 8.91
C THR A 37 -16.02 1.07 9.92
N LEU A 38 -17.15 1.55 10.42
CA LEU A 38 -17.22 2.66 11.36
C LEU A 38 -16.35 2.45 12.61
N ALA A 39 -16.31 1.20 13.13
CA ALA A 39 -15.47 0.84 14.28
C ALA A 39 -13.97 1.02 13.99
N LYS A 40 -13.51 0.60 12.79
CA LYS A 40 -12.13 0.79 12.35
C LYS A 40 -11.81 2.27 12.12
N ALA A 41 -12.69 3.01 11.44
CA ALA A 41 -12.52 4.45 11.22
C ALA A 41 -12.34 5.21 12.53
N LYS A 42 -13.19 4.93 13.54
CA LYS A 42 -13.07 5.51 14.89
C LYS A 42 -11.77 5.13 15.60
N ALA A 43 -11.25 3.91 15.38
CA ALA A 43 -9.98 3.46 15.96
C ALA A 43 -8.74 4.05 15.28
N VAL A 44 -8.81 4.30 13.97
CA VAL A 44 -7.71 4.88 13.16
C VAL A 44 -7.54 6.37 13.43
N ARG A 45 -8.64 7.10 13.63
CA ARG A 45 -8.65 8.56 13.81
C ARG A 45 -7.60 9.08 14.77
N PRO A 46 -7.48 8.61 16.04
CA PRO A 46 -6.48 9.13 16.97
C PRO A 46 -5.04 8.93 16.50
N LEU A 47 -4.77 7.81 15.82
CA LEU A 47 -3.44 7.53 15.29
C LEU A 47 -3.12 8.44 14.10
N ALA A 48 -4.07 8.63 13.18
CA ALA A 48 -3.91 9.52 12.03
C ALA A 48 -3.65 10.96 12.47
N GLU A 49 -4.43 11.48 13.42
CA GLU A 49 -4.25 12.82 13.96
C GLU A 49 -2.90 13.00 14.66
N LYS A 50 -2.45 11.99 15.39
CA LYS A 50 -1.10 12.00 16.00
C LYS A 50 0.00 12.06 14.93
N MET A 51 -0.16 11.35 13.81
CA MET A 51 0.83 11.39 12.72
C MET A 51 0.91 12.77 12.08
N VAL A 52 -0.21 13.44 11.84
CA VAL A 52 -0.22 14.84 11.35
C VAL A 52 0.45 15.80 12.33
N THR A 53 0.16 15.66 13.63
CA THR A 53 0.83 16.47 14.65
C THR A 53 2.35 16.28 14.66
N LEU A 54 2.84 15.04 14.45
CA LEU A 54 4.27 14.76 14.27
C LEU A 54 4.80 15.38 12.98
N GLY A 55 4.03 15.31 11.90
CA GLY A 55 4.35 15.93 10.61
C GLY A 55 4.57 17.44 10.75
N LYS A 56 3.66 18.15 11.41
CA LYS A 56 3.74 19.59 11.69
C LYS A 56 4.99 19.99 12.52
N LYS A 57 5.44 19.11 13.44
CA LYS A 57 6.67 19.36 14.20
C LYS A 57 7.94 19.33 13.36
N GLY A 58 7.95 18.61 12.24
CA GLY A 58 9.02 18.57 11.25
C GLY A 58 10.39 18.02 11.70
N SER A 59 10.60 17.80 13.01
CA SER A 59 11.90 17.41 13.56
C SER A 59 12.32 15.99 13.12
N ILE A 60 13.64 15.74 13.14
CA ILE A 60 14.20 14.40 12.84
C ILE A 60 13.65 13.36 13.81
N HIS A 61 13.45 13.71 15.09
CA HIS A 61 12.86 12.84 16.08
C HIS A 61 11.40 12.50 15.72
N ALA A 62 10.61 13.46 15.28
CA ALA A 62 9.24 13.25 14.82
C ALA A 62 9.18 12.31 13.61
N ARG A 63 10.09 12.46 12.62
CA ARG A 63 10.22 11.56 11.47
C ARG A 63 10.57 10.12 11.90
N ARG A 64 11.51 9.94 12.81
CA ARG A 64 11.86 8.61 13.38
C ARG A 64 10.69 7.97 14.11
N THR A 65 9.94 8.74 14.90
CA THR A 65 8.75 8.26 15.62
C THR A 65 7.63 7.88 14.67
N ALA A 66 7.38 8.67 13.63
CA ALA A 66 6.40 8.34 12.59
C ALA A 66 6.81 7.06 11.84
N LEU A 67 8.09 6.91 11.45
CA LEU A 67 8.60 5.73 10.77
C LEU A 67 8.51 4.47 11.63
N SER A 68 8.81 4.55 12.93
CA SER A 68 8.66 3.40 13.85
C SER A 68 7.20 2.92 13.98
N THR A 69 6.25 3.85 13.83
CA THR A 69 4.82 3.54 13.92
C THR A 69 4.24 3.02 12.61
N LEU A 70 4.52 3.70 11.49
CA LEU A 70 3.94 3.39 10.17
C LEU A 70 4.74 2.31 9.42
N ARG A 71 6.05 2.20 9.66
CA ARG A 71 6.98 1.24 9.04
C ARG A 71 7.13 1.36 7.52
N GLN A 72 6.54 2.37 6.89
CA GLN A 72 6.57 2.63 5.45
C GLN A 72 7.22 3.98 5.17
N LYS A 73 8.38 3.99 4.50
CA LYS A 73 9.15 5.22 4.20
C LYS A 73 8.39 6.17 3.28
N ASN A 74 7.71 5.63 2.25
CA ASN A 74 6.97 6.43 1.26
C ASN A 74 5.78 7.16 1.90
N ALA A 75 5.00 6.48 2.76
CA ALA A 75 3.90 7.08 3.49
C ALA A 75 4.40 8.18 4.44
N VAL A 76 5.53 7.96 5.14
CA VAL A 76 6.13 8.99 6.00
C VAL A 76 6.58 10.19 5.18
N LYS A 77 7.24 10.00 4.02
CA LYS A 77 7.63 11.10 3.14
C LYS A 77 6.42 11.94 2.74
N LYS A 78 5.37 11.30 2.19
CA LYS A 78 4.13 11.98 1.78
C LYS A 78 3.42 12.70 2.93
N LEU A 79 3.47 12.13 4.15
CA LEU A 79 2.90 12.76 5.36
C LEU A 79 3.58 14.09 5.67
N PHE A 80 4.92 14.15 5.63
CA PHE A 80 5.69 15.35 5.99
C PHE A 80 5.71 16.40 4.88
N ASP A 81 5.73 15.97 3.62
CA ASP A 81 5.86 16.88 2.48
C ASP A 81 4.48 17.47 2.07
N ASP A 82 3.41 16.64 2.04
CA ASP A 82 2.10 17.05 1.55
C ASP A 82 1.11 17.38 2.69
N ILE A 83 0.80 16.37 3.54
CA ILE A 83 -0.33 16.44 4.47
C ILE A 83 -0.04 17.43 5.60
N ALA A 84 1.18 17.45 6.11
CA ALA A 84 1.56 18.34 7.19
C ALA A 84 1.53 19.80 6.76
N SER A 85 1.95 20.12 5.53
CA SER A 85 1.91 21.47 4.97
C SER A 85 0.49 21.98 4.77
N ARG A 86 -0.42 21.14 4.23
CA ARG A 86 -1.83 21.51 4.05
C ARG A 86 -2.57 21.76 5.37
N SER A 87 -2.20 21.03 6.41
CA SER A 87 -2.83 21.13 7.73
C SER A 87 -2.13 22.12 8.67
N ALA A 88 -1.25 22.99 8.17
CA ALA A 88 -0.44 23.90 8.99
C ALA A 88 -1.29 24.82 9.88
N ASP A 89 -2.37 25.38 9.34
CA ASP A 89 -3.22 26.37 10.01
C ASP A 89 -4.21 25.74 11.00
N ARG A 90 -4.47 24.42 10.88
CA ARG A 90 -5.47 23.75 11.70
C ARG A 90 -4.85 23.18 13.00
N ASN A 91 -5.44 23.50 14.15
CA ASN A 91 -4.95 23.08 15.47
C ASN A 91 -5.45 21.68 15.93
N GLY A 92 -6.09 20.90 15.05
CA GLY A 92 -6.60 19.56 15.34
C GLY A 92 -7.81 19.21 14.50
N GLY A 93 -8.32 17.96 14.64
CA GLY A 93 -9.46 17.50 13.84
C GLY A 93 -9.11 17.39 12.36
N TYR A 94 -7.93 16.86 12.03
CA TYR A 94 -7.43 16.73 10.65
C TYR A 94 -8.20 15.71 9.83
N THR A 95 -8.99 14.85 10.48
CA THR A 95 -9.74 13.78 9.81
C THR A 95 -11.24 13.91 9.98
N ARG A 96 -12.00 13.57 8.94
CA ARG A 96 -13.47 13.52 8.94
C ARG A 96 -13.92 12.09 8.71
N ILE A 97 -15.01 11.68 9.37
CA ILE A 97 -15.66 10.38 9.20
C ILE A 97 -17.07 10.62 8.65
N VAL A 98 -17.32 10.16 7.43
CA VAL A 98 -18.63 10.23 6.77
C VAL A 98 -19.28 8.84 6.79
N ARG A 99 -20.46 8.72 7.36
CA ARG A 99 -21.19 7.44 7.45
C ARG A 99 -21.84 7.11 6.10
N LEU A 100 -21.77 5.83 5.70
CA LEU A 100 -22.28 5.34 4.41
C LEU A 100 -23.52 4.42 4.53
N GLY A 101 -23.91 4.08 5.76
CA GLY A 101 -24.94 3.05 5.99
C GLY A 101 -24.33 1.68 6.26
N GLN A 102 -25.11 0.63 6.00
CA GLN A 102 -24.75 -0.76 6.28
C GLN A 102 -24.24 -1.48 5.02
N ARG A 103 -23.32 -2.41 5.20
CA ARG A 103 -22.83 -3.29 4.13
C ARG A 103 -23.87 -4.38 3.86
N LYS A 104 -24.12 -4.68 2.56
CA LYS A 104 -25.18 -5.63 2.17
C LYS A 104 -24.96 -7.06 2.68
N SER A 105 -23.70 -7.50 2.84
CA SER A 105 -23.37 -8.89 3.19
C SER A 105 -23.58 -9.22 4.68
N ASP A 106 -23.22 -8.32 5.59
CA ASP A 106 -23.17 -8.58 7.05
C ASP A 106 -23.73 -7.42 7.88
N SER A 107 -24.44 -6.49 7.25
CA SER A 107 -25.01 -5.31 7.89
C SER A 107 -24.04 -4.49 8.73
N ALA A 108 -22.74 -4.64 8.54
CA ALA A 108 -21.73 -3.86 9.25
C ALA A 108 -21.84 -2.38 8.88
N PRO A 109 -21.84 -1.43 9.85
CA PRO A 109 -21.87 -0.01 9.57
C PRO A 109 -20.56 0.42 8.89
N MET A 110 -20.68 0.99 7.69
CA MET A 110 -19.56 1.48 6.87
C MET A 110 -19.38 2.99 7.02
N ALA A 111 -18.16 3.45 6.82
CA ALA A 111 -17.83 4.86 6.79
C ALA A 111 -16.63 5.13 5.88
N PHE A 112 -16.58 6.33 5.31
CA PHE A 112 -15.35 6.91 4.82
C PHE A 112 -14.60 7.59 5.96
N ILE A 113 -13.28 7.49 5.94
CA ILE A 113 -12.38 8.37 6.67
C ILE A 113 -11.53 9.11 5.64
N GLU A 114 -11.42 10.42 5.79
CA GLU A 114 -10.75 11.32 4.85
C GLU A 114 -10.00 12.42 5.61
N TRP A 115 -8.99 13.01 4.96
CA TRP A 115 -8.38 14.24 5.44
C TRP A 115 -9.31 15.41 5.15
N VAL A 116 -9.44 16.36 6.10
CA VAL A 116 -10.30 17.54 5.91
C VAL A 116 -9.70 18.49 4.88
N ASP A 117 -8.37 18.63 4.88
CA ASP A 117 -7.61 19.50 4.00
C ASP A 117 -7.05 18.71 2.79
N ALA A 118 -7.75 17.64 2.38
CA ALA A 118 -7.40 16.92 1.14
C ALA A 118 -7.59 17.87 -0.05
N ALA A 119 -6.64 17.86 -1.00
CA ALA A 119 -6.93 18.41 -2.32
C ALA A 119 -8.17 17.68 -2.86
N GLU A 120 -9.09 18.42 -3.48
CA GLU A 120 -10.28 17.83 -4.08
C GLU A 120 -9.83 16.67 -4.98
N VAL A 121 -10.08 15.45 -4.52
CA VAL A 121 -9.95 14.27 -5.35
C VAL A 121 -11.08 14.41 -6.35
N VAL A 122 -10.77 14.87 -7.56
CA VAL A 122 -11.65 14.72 -8.70
C VAL A 122 -11.95 13.23 -8.74
N GLU A 123 -13.17 12.85 -8.34
CA GLU A 123 -13.65 11.48 -8.49
C GLU A 123 -13.63 11.21 -10.00
N GLU A 124 -12.59 10.58 -10.50
CA GLU A 124 -12.67 9.84 -11.75
C GLU A 124 -13.73 8.77 -11.52
N LYS A 125 -14.96 9.14 -11.90
CA LYS A 125 -16.04 8.17 -12.07
C LYS A 125 -15.47 7.10 -12.98
N PRO A 126 -15.52 5.82 -12.58
CA PRO A 126 -15.16 4.76 -13.51
C PRO A 126 -16.01 4.99 -14.75
N ALA A 127 -15.35 5.24 -15.86
CA ALA A 127 -16.01 5.37 -17.16
C ALA A 127 -16.86 4.11 -17.33
N GLU A 128 -18.17 4.27 -17.29
CA GLU A 128 -19.09 3.25 -17.76
C GLU A 128 -18.65 2.91 -19.18
N GLU A 129 -18.14 1.70 -19.34
CA GLU A 129 -17.99 1.08 -20.65
C GLU A 129 -19.32 1.22 -21.39
N LYS A 130 -19.38 2.24 -22.23
CA LYS A 130 -20.40 2.33 -23.24
C LYS A 130 -20.21 1.11 -24.12
N LYS A 131 -21.04 0.09 -23.89
CA LYS A 131 -21.30 -0.97 -24.84
C LYS A 131 -21.68 -0.32 -26.16
N ALA A 132 -20.68 -0.08 -27.00
CA ALA A 132 -20.90 0.25 -28.39
C ALA A 132 -21.55 -0.96 -29.03
N LYS A 133 -22.80 -0.82 -29.33
CA LYS A 133 -23.63 -1.72 -30.13
C LYS A 133 -22.87 -2.11 -31.40
N ARG A 134 -22.55 -3.38 -31.46
CA ARG A 134 -22.24 -4.09 -32.70
C ARG A 134 -23.45 -3.97 -33.62
N LYS A 135 -23.35 -3.21 -34.66
CA LYS A 135 -24.18 -3.32 -35.85
C LYS A 135 -23.28 -3.63 -37.02
N GLU A 136 -23.33 -4.86 -37.43
CA GLU A 136 -22.99 -5.26 -38.79
C GLU A 136 -23.94 -4.58 -39.75
N PRO A 137 -23.48 -4.29 -40.99
CA PRO A 137 -24.11 -4.96 -42.10
C PRO A 137 -23.08 -5.63 -43.05
N GLU A 138 -23.55 -6.75 -43.55
CA GLU A 138 -23.05 -7.60 -44.63
C GLU A 138 -22.86 -6.88 -45.95
N GLN A 139 -22.09 -7.61 -46.81
CA GLN A 139 -22.05 -7.56 -48.29
C GLN A 139 -21.01 -6.56 -48.86
N SER A 140 -20.15 -6.90 -49.72
CA SER A 140 -20.09 -7.98 -50.74
C SER A 140 -18.72 -8.07 -51.41
N ALA A 141 -18.26 -9.29 -51.57
CA ALA A 141 -17.74 -9.89 -52.78
C ALA A 141 -16.51 -9.36 -53.54
N LYS A 142 -15.63 -10.31 -53.72
CA LYS A 142 -14.91 -10.77 -54.92
C LYS A 142 -13.43 -10.50 -55.11
N GLN A 143 -12.73 -11.64 -55.00
CA GLN A 143 -11.70 -12.15 -55.95
C GLN A 143 -10.34 -11.41 -55.99
N LYS A 144 -9.23 -12.02 -55.68
CA LYS A 144 -8.52 -13.12 -56.40
C LYS A 144 -7.24 -13.48 -55.67
N GLU A 145 -7.04 -14.74 -55.47
CA GLU A 145 -5.71 -15.39 -55.36
C GLU A 145 -4.97 -15.29 -56.72
N PRO A 146 -3.65 -15.54 -56.83
CA PRO A 146 -2.92 -16.69 -56.28
C PRO A 146 -1.47 -16.39 -55.83
N THR A 147 -0.96 -17.34 -55.06
CA THR A 147 0.44 -17.68 -54.77
C THR A 147 1.28 -17.93 -56.03
N PRO A 148 2.62 -17.88 -55.96
CA PRO A 148 3.39 -19.02 -55.45
C PRO A 148 4.71 -18.66 -54.69
N LYS A 149 5.08 -19.61 -53.85
CA LYS A 149 6.43 -19.99 -53.39
C LYS A 149 7.27 -20.45 -54.62
N PRO A 150 8.62 -20.62 -54.67
CA PRO A 150 9.50 -21.09 -53.61
C PRO A 150 10.94 -20.41 -53.64
N GLU A 151 11.77 -20.76 -52.67
CA GLU A 151 13.11 -21.42 -52.76
C GLU A 151 14.08 -20.93 -51.68
N GLU A 152 14.45 -21.86 -50.82
CA GLU A 152 15.75 -21.90 -50.15
C GLU A 152 16.84 -22.27 -51.19
N PRO A 153 18.15 -22.01 -50.90
CA PRO A 153 18.96 -22.94 -50.11
C PRO A 153 20.10 -22.28 -49.27
N ALA A 154 20.34 -22.82 -48.11
CA ALA A 154 21.45 -23.65 -47.62
C ALA A 154 22.89 -23.06 -47.53
N ILE A 155 23.56 -23.52 -46.44
CA ILE A 155 24.99 -23.70 -46.15
C ILE A 155 25.70 -22.45 -45.59
N GLU A 156 26.46 -22.45 -44.47
CA GLU A 156 27.35 -23.42 -43.80
C GLU A 156 27.75 -22.94 -42.39
N GLU A 157 27.84 -23.88 -41.48
CA GLU A 157 28.76 -24.11 -40.39
C GLU A 157 29.75 -23.01 -39.94
N LYS A 158 29.83 -22.74 -38.64
CA LYS A 158 30.99 -23.15 -37.82
C LYS A 158 30.75 -22.93 -36.32
N GLU A 159 30.99 -24.02 -35.63
CA GLU A 159 31.26 -24.18 -34.20
C GLU A 159 32.08 -23.06 -33.58
N THR A 160 31.75 -22.69 -32.33
CA THR A 160 32.67 -22.82 -31.20
C THR A 160 31.89 -22.59 -29.89
N VAL A 161 31.83 -23.64 -29.10
CA VAL A 161 31.57 -23.63 -27.68
C VAL A 161 32.84 -23.15 -26.97
N PRO A 162 32.79 -22.40 -25.89
CA PRO A 162 33.41 -22.88 -24.68
C PRO A 162 32.53 -22.81 -23.44
N ALA A 163 32.81 -23.78 -22.61
CA ALA A 163 32.26 -24.27 -21.38
C ALA A 163 32.30 -23.30 -20.17
N PRO A 164 31.86 -23.78 -19.01
CA PRO A 164 31.10 -23.02 -18.03
C PRO A 164 31.97 -22.31 -16.98
N THR A 165 31.57 -21.14 -16.57
CA THR A 165 32.23 -20.43 -15.48
C THR A 165 31.49 -20.72 -14.16
N GLU A 166 32.26 -21.26 -13.22
CA GLU A 166 31.92 -21.71 -11.89
C GLU A 166 31.24 -20.61 -11.03
N GLU A 167 30.20 -21.01 -10.32
CA GLU A 167 29.60 -20.21 -9.24
C GLU A 167 30.51 -20.21 -7.99
N PRO A 168 30.71 -19.07 -7.32
CA PRO A 168 31.43 -19.05 -6.04
C PRO A 168 30.54 -19.49 -4.87
N LYS A 169 30.95 -20.57 -4.21
CA LYS A 169 30.35 -21.13 -2.99
C LYS A 169 30.35 -20.13 -1.83
N PRO A 170 29.30 -20.08 -1.01
CA PRO A 170 29.25 -19.17 0.15
C PRO A 170 30.20 -19.60 1.28
N LYS A 171 31.03 -18.69 1.74
CA LYS A 171 31.96 -18.87 2.88
C LYS A 171 31.18 -19.05 4.19
N LYS A 172 31.35 -20.20 4.84
CA LYS A 172 30.85 -20.51 6.17
C LYS A 172 31.52 -19.55 7.21
N ARG A 173 30.72 -18.73 7.86
CA ARG A 173 31.16 -17.93 9.01
C ARG A 173 31.38 -18.85 10.20
N LYS A 174 32.63 -18.93 10.69
CA LYS A 174 32.97 -19.60 11.94
C LYS A 174 32.37 -18.83 13.11
N TRP A 175 31.49 -19.49 13.85
CA TRP A 175 30.99 -19.03 15.13
C TRP A 175 32.09 -19.28 16.19
N PHE A 176 32.57 -18.22 16.80
CA PHE A 176 33.46 -18.29 17.94
C PHE A 176 32.68 -18.75 19.16
N GLY A 177 33.01 -19.95 19.65
CA GLY A 177 32.50 -20.49 20.91
C GLY A 177 33.04 -19.66 22.09
N ARG A 178 32.13 -19.18 22.92
CA ARG A 178 32.43 -18.53 24.19
C ARG A 178 32.67 -19.63 25.21
N LYS A 179 33.91 -19.74 25.71
CA LYS A 179 34.30 -20.60 26.82
C LYS A 179 33.57 -20.15 28.08
N SER A 180 32.87 -21.07 28.73
CA SER A 180 32.38 -20.97 30.10
C SER A 180 33.57 -21.08 31.05
N ALA A 181 33.79 -20.08 31.89
CA ALA A 181 34.67 -20.15 33.03
C ALA A 181 33.83 -20.56 34.24
N GLU A 182 34.22 -21.70 34.86
CA GLU A 182 33.72 -22.12 36.18
C GLU A 182 34.36 -21.26 37.25
N PRO A 183 33.68 -20.96 38.37
CA PRO A 183 34.30 -20.42 39.56
C PRO A 183 34.65 -21.58 40.52
N GLU A 184 35.94 -21.70 40.86
CA GLU A 184 36.38 -22.41 42.05
C GLU A 184 36.32 -21.50 43.28
N LYS A 185 35.80 -22.14 44.37
CA LYS A 185 35.85 -21.78 45.81
C LYS A 185 35.06 -20.56 46.26
#